data_0e2cc561333f32bc4a4b9362fbd2b667
#
_entry.id   0e2cc561333f32bc4a4b9362fbd2b667
#
_cell.length_a   1.000
_cell.length_b   1.000
_cell.length_c   1.000
_cell.angle_alpha   90.00
_cell.angle_beta   90.00
_cell.angle_gamma   90.00
#
_symmetry.space_group_name_H-M   'P 1'
#
loop_
_entity.id
_entity.type
_entity.pdbx_description
1 polymer ?
#
loop_
_entity_poly.entity_id
_entity_poly.type
_entity_poly.pdbx_seq_one_letter_code
_entity_poly.pdbx_strand_id
1 'polypeptide(L)'
;MFPRRSLPTVPPGARFRLLAPLFTLVLLVVMGTPAAAQTAPPAGQAEAERLAASLESRYVEMERLSERLNASTEQSKRLAGSVSTSERRLATLKAELATAQADLDRRARSAYITGAPGFLGPILDAVNPADAVQRSRMVGGVLAADAAAVDKVSAAKGEAERVAAELGRAAAEQRARVAAATTERRELEAMTRQLEAELAQADPAVLAAVRGGEERNEAGRRGRYEAWVASVGGSDGMSAGARALAAVQWAMARRGTPYRWGGAGPSGFDCSGLTMAAYRAAGIGIPRVSRDQFGAGARIAFADLLPGDLVFYGSGPGNVASIHHVGMYIGRGLMVHAPHSGDVVRTASVWRSGYVGAVRPVPATRTGPPRRKPAPPDPPTGTTRPPVTTQPSVTTQPPVTTQPGPSPSPTPTTTPAQTTTTSTTTTTVAPGPAGSPTPSPSP
;
A
#
# COMPACT_ATOMS: atom_id res chain seq x y z
N MET A 1 -44.28 -5.26 -51.53
CA MET A 1 -44.35 -6.13 -52.74
C MET A 1 -42.94 -6.38 -53.21
N PHE A 2 -42.27 -7.40 -52.65
CA PHE A 2 -40.99 -7.94 -53.15
C PHE A 2 -40.95 -9.44 -52.82
N PRO A 3 -40.50 -10.30 -53.74
CA PRO A 3 -40.75 -11.72 -53.74
C PRO A 3 -39.75 -12.51 -52.88
N ARG A 4 -40.30 -13.55 -52.23
CA ARG A 4 -39.58 -14.62 -51.54
C ARG A 4 -38.82 -15.46 -52.57
N ARG A 5 -37.54 -15.75 -52.34
CA ARG A 5 -36.82 -16.85 -53.00
C ARG A 5 -36.65 -18.03 -52.03
N SER A 6 -37.11 -19.12 -52.50
CA SER A 6 -37.19 -20.45 -51.93
C SER A 6 -35.82 -21.13 -51.89
N LEU A 7 -35.60 -21.92 -50.82
CA LEU A 7 -34.49 -22.87 -50.62
C LEU A 7 -34.72 -24.14 -51.43
N PRO A 8 -33.69 -24.82 -51.97
CA PRO A 8 -33.84 -26.14 -52.53
C PRO A 8 -33.68 -27.24 -51.45
N THR A 9 -34.57 -28.22 -51.54
CA THR A 9 -34.68 -29.43 -50.75
C THR A 9 -33.63 -30.48 -51.19
N VAL A 10 -33.05 -31.20 -50.19
CA VAL A 10 -32.18 -32.37 -50.40
C VAL A 10 -33.03 -33.63 -50.22
N PRO A 11 -32.92 -34.63 -51.14
CA PRO A 11 -33.64 -35.92 -51.01
C PRO A 11 -32.87 -36.93 -50.14
N PRO A 12 -33.57 -37.91 -49.52
CA PRO A 12 -33.00 -38.91 -48.66
C PRO A 12 -32.61 -40.23 -49.37
N GLY A 13 -31.56 -40.86 -48.85
CA GLY A 13 -31.46 -42.32 -48.97
C GLY A 13 -30.30 -42.89 -49.77
N ALA A 14 -29.32 -43.45 -49.06
CA ALA A 14 -28.69 -44.72 -49.46
C ALA A 14 -27.99 -45.36 -48.24
N ARG A 15 -28.59 -46.45 -47.80
CA ARG A 15 -27.97 -47.42 -46.86
C ARG A 15 -27.02 -48.28 -47.64
N PHE A 16 -25.77 -48.48 -47.13
CA PHE A 16 -25.01 -49.74 -47.46
C PHE A 16 -24.38 -50.32 -46.21
N ARG A 17 -24.51 -51.60 -46.12
CA ARG A 17 -24.22 -52.49 -45.00
C ARG A 17 -22.77 -52.99 -45.03
N LEU A 18 -22.21 -53.19 -43.81
CA LEU A 18 -21.39 -54.31 -43.32
C LEU A 18 -20.36 -54.97 -44.26
N LEU A 19 -19.11 -55.02 -43.77
CA LEU A 19 -18.35 -56.26 -43.56
C LEU A 19 -16.99 -55.92 -42.84
N ALA A 20 -16.78 -56.53 -41.68
CA ALA A 20 -15.48 -56.81 -41.07
C ALA A 20 -15.12 -58.26 -41.47
N PRO A 21 -13.96 -58.87 -41.16
CA PRO A 21 -12.71 -58.38 -40.55
C PRO A 21 -11.47 -58.76 -41.34
N LEU A 22 -10.25 -58.34 -40.98
CA LEU A 22 -9.07 -59.20 -40.96
C LEU A 22 -7.87 -58.55 -40.27
N PHE A 23 -7.31 -59.29 -39.35
CA PHE A 23 -6.00 -59.16 -38.75
C PHE A 23 -4.91 -58.77 -39.73
N THR A 24 -4.12 -57.72 -39.43
CA THR A 24 -2.76 -57.60 -39.93
C THR A 24 -1.89 -56.87 -38.94
N LEU A 25 -1.02 -57.61 -38.33
CA LEU A 25 0.36 -57.37 -37.92
C LEU A 25 0.76 -55.94 -37.65
N VAL A 26 0.81 -55.58 -36.38
CA VAL A 26 1.46 -54.37 -35.91
C VAL A 26 2.96 -54.48 -36.07
N LEU A 27 3.48 -53.94 -37.16
CA LEU A 27 4.90 -53.63 -37.30
C LEU A 27 5.11 -52.30 -36.57
N LEU A 28 5.64 -52.35 -35.34
CA LEU A 28 6.04 -51.20 -34.55
C LEU A 28 7.28 -50.57 -35.20
N VAL A 29 7.06 -49.75 -36.22
CA VAL A 29 8.08 -48.83 -36.67
C VAL A 29 8.16 -47.73 -35.61
N VAL A 30 9.16 -47.84 -34.76
CA VAL A 30 9.62 -46.71 -33.94
C VAL A 30 10.21 -45.70 -34.93
N MET A 31 9.32 -44.92 -35.56
CA MET A 31 9.72 -43.66 -36.15
C MET A 31 10.03 -42.75 -34.96
N GLY A 32 11.32 -42.62 -34.66
CA GLY A 32 11.80 -41.54 -33.82
C GLY A 32 11.19 -40.25 -34.38
N THR A 33 10.31 -39.62 -33.59
CA THR A 33 9.93 -38.25 -33.86
C THR A 33 11.25 -37.48 -34.01
N PRO A 34 11.48 -36.80 -35.15
CA PRO A 34 12.63 -35.92 -35.21
C PRO A 34 12.45 -34.96 -34.02
N ALA A 35 13.42 -34.96 -33.10
CA ALA A 35 13.54 -33.90 -32.14
C ALA A 35 13.43 -32.63 -32.98
N ALA A 36 12.32 -31.90 -32.85
CA ALA A 36 12.18 -30.63 -33.50
C ALA A 36 13.41 -29.85 -33.07
N ALA A 37 14.35 -29.72 -33.97
CA ALA A 37 15.50 -28.87 -33.75
C ALA A 37 14.87 -27.51 -33.39
N GLN A 38 15.01 -27.11 -32.13
CA GLN A 38 14.66 -25.77 -31.69
C GLN A 38 15.58 -24.88 -32.50
N THR A 39 15.13 -24.45 -33.67
CA THR A 39 15.83 -23.43 -34.44
C THR A 39 15.93 -22.23 -33.53
N ALA A 40 17.16 -21.83 -33.24
CA ALA A 40 17.41 -20.63 -32.49
C ALA A 40 16.55 -19.50 -33.10
N PRO A 41 15.84 -18.73 -32.30
CA PRO A 41 15.00 -17.66 -32.82
C PRO A 41 15.86 -16.73 -33.68
N PRO A 42 15.34 -16.17 -34.78
CA PRO A 42 16.09 -15.24 -35.61
C PRO A 42 16.67 -14.13 -34.73
N ALA A 43 17.89 -13.70 -35.01
CA ALA A 43 18.68 -12.81 -34.14
C ALA A 43 17.86 -11.60 -33.61
N GLY A 44 17.02 -10.99 -34.44
CA GLY A 44 16.13 -9.90 -34.07
C GLY A 44 15.01 -10.29 -33.07
N GLN A 45 14.56 -11.54 -33.09
CA GLN A 45 13.55 -12.02 -32.13
C GLN A 45 14.17 -12.22 -30.75
N ALA A 46 15.37 -12.78 -30.66
CA ALA A 46 16.11 -12.93 -29.40
C ALA A 46 16.44 -11.57 -28.76
N GLU A 47 16.76 -10.58 -29.56
CA GLU A 47 16.99 -9.22 -29.11
C GLU A 47 15.69 -8.57 -28.58
N ALA A 48 14.56 -8.72 -29.30
CA ALA A 48 13.28 -8.26 -28.87
C ALA A 48 12.82 -8.89 -27.54
N GLU A 49 13.06 -10.19 -27.35
CA GLU A 49 12.75 -10.90 -26.10
C GLU A 49 13.60 -10.38 -24.93
N ARG A 50 14.90 -10.13 -25.15
CA ARG A 50 15.77 -9.53 -24.13
C ARG A 50 15.33 -8.12 -23.76
N LEU A 51 15.03 -7.30 -24.75
CA LEU A 51 14.53 -5.94 -24.53
C LEU A 51 13.20 -5.97 -23.77
N ALA A 52 12.25 -6.82 -24.17
CA ALA A 52 10.98 -6.97 -23.47
C ALA A 52 11.15 -7.35 -22.00
N ALA A 53 12.04 -8.32 -21.71
CA ALA A 53 12.34 -8.73 -20.32
C ALA A 53 13.01 -7.60 -19.51
N SER A 54 13.91 -6.83 -20.13
CA SER A 54 14.54 -5.66 -19.50
C SER A 54 13.50 -4.57 -19.20
N LEU A 55 12.63 -4.25 -20.15
CA LEU A 55 11.55 -3.28 -19.99
C LEU A 55 10.59 -3.68 -18.87
N GLU A 56 10.13 -4.94 -18.85
CA GLU A 56 9.25 -5.46 -17.79
C GLU A 56 9.88 -5.30 -16.40
N SER A 57 11.17 -5.67 -16.25
CA SER A 57 11.88 -5.50 -14.98
C SER A 57 11.94 -4.04 -14.52
N ARG A 58 12.21 -3.11 -15.43
CA ARG A 58 12.28 -1.67 -15.13
C ARG A 58 10.92 -1.09 -14.82
N TYR A 59 9.88 -1.48 -15.54
CA TYR A 59 8.52 -1.04 -15.24
C TYR A 59 8.07 -1.49 -13.86
N VAL A 60 8.36 -2.74 -13.46
CA VAL A 60 8.07 -3.23 -12.12
C VAL A 60 8.80 -2.41 -11.04
N GLU A 61 10.07 -2.05 -11.28
CA GLU A 61 10.82 -1.23 -10.32
C GLU A 61 10.27 0.20 -10.24
N MET A 62 9.92 0.80 -11.38
CA MET A 62 9.26 2.11 -11.43
C MET A 62 7.90 2.11 -10.72
N GLU A 63 7.11 1.05 -10.88
CA GLU A 63 5.84 0.89 -10.16
C GLU A 63 6.06 0.80 -8.64
N ARG A 64 7.05 0.02 -8.19
CA ARG A 64 7.44 -0.07 -6.77
C ARG A 64 7.85 1.27 -6.20
N LEU A 65 8.66 2.00 -6.95
CA LEU A 65 9.14 3.34 -6.56
C LEU A 65 7.98 4.33 -6.50
N SER A 66 7.08 4.29 -7.48
CA SER A 66 5.85 5.09 -7.54
C SER A 66 4.96 4.86 -6.32
N GLU A 67 4.72 3.61 -5.94
CA GLU A 67 3.92 3.28 -4.76
C GLU A 67 4.58 3.67 -3.44
N ARG A 68 5.91 3.52 -3.31
CA ARG A 68 6.65 4.03 -2.13
C ARG A 68 6.49 5.53 -1.99
N LEU A 69 6.65 6.26 -3.07
CA LEU A 69 6.54 7.70 -3.11
C LEU A 69 5.11 8.19 -2.80
N ASN A 70 4.07 7.49 -3.34
CA ASN A 70 2.69 7.74 -2.97
C ASN A 70 2.46 7.53 -1.46
N ALA A 71 2.98 6.43 -0.91
CA ALA A 71 2.88 6.13 0.52
C ALA A 71 3.58 7.19 1.39
N SER A 72 4.81 7.59 1.04
CA SER A 72 5.57 8.64 1.72
C SER A 72 4.83 9.99 1.68
N THR A 73 4.24 10.32 0.53
CA THR A 73 3.45 11.54 0.33
C THR A 73 2.18 11.55 1.18
N GLU A 74 1.41 10.47 1.19
CA GLU A 74 0.18 10.36 1.99
C GLU A 74 0.48 10.36 3.50
N GLN A 75 1.56 9.72 3.92
CA GLN A 75 1.99 9.75 5.32
C GLN A 75 2.44 11.16 5.73
N SER A 76 3.19 11.87 4.87
CA SER A 76 3.57 13.26 5.11
C SER A 76 2.36 14.18 5.29
N LYS A 77 1.31 14.01 4.46
CA LYS A 77 0.05 14.79 4.60
C LYS A 77 -0.66 14.50 5.91
N ARG A 78 -0.74 13.22 6.33
CA ARG A 78 -1.35 12.85 7.63
C ARG A 78 -0.59 13.48 8.79
N LEU A 79 0.74 13.40 8.75
CA LEU A 79 1.60 14.02 9.77
C LEU A 79 1.47 15.54 9.80
N ALA A 80 1.35 16.21 8.65
CA ALA A 80 1.11 17.64 8.58
C ALA A 80 -0.20 18.04 9.29
N GLY A 81 -1.26 17.26 9.11
CA GLY A 81 -2.52 17.45 9.84
C GLY A 81 -2.38 17.28 11.35
N SER A 82 -1.64 16.27 11.79
CA SER A 82 -1.34 16.02 13.20
C SER A 82 -0.51 17.16 13.81
N VAL A 83 0.55 17.60 13.11
CA VAL A 83 1.40 18.73 13.51
C VAL A 83 0.55 19.98 13.72
N SER A 84 -0.28 20.36 12.74
CA SER A 84 -1.15 21.53 12.84
C SER A 84 -2.15 21.45 14.01
N THR A 85 -2.66 20.27 14.30
CA THR A 85 -3.56 20.07 15.46
C THR A 85 -2.82 20.21 16.78
N SER A 86 -1.62 19.64 16.89
CA SER A 86 -0.77 19.74 18.09
C SER A 86 -0.28 21.17 18.32
N GLU A 87 0.03 21.92 17.26
CA GLU A 87 0.39 23.36 17.35
C GLU A 87 -0.75 24.19 17.95
N ARG A 88 -1.99 23.99 17.48
CA ARG A 88 -3.17 24.67 18.02
C ARG A 88 -3.39 24.31 19.49
N ARG A 89 -3.30 23.03 19.84
CA ARG A 89 -3.42 22.58 21.24
C ARG A 89 -2.35 23.20 22.13
N LEU A 90 -1.09 23.24 21.67
CA LEU A 90 0.01 23.85 22.41
C LEU A 90 -0.22 25.36 22.62
N ALA A 91 -0.75 26.08 21.63
CA ALA A 91 -1.09 27.49 21.75
C ALA A 91 -2.18 27.70 22.80
N THR A 92 -3.23 26.88 22.83
CA THR A 92 -4.28 26.92 23.85
C THR A 92 -3.72 26.65 25.24
N LEU A 93 -2.92 25.60 25.41
CA LEU A 93 -2.30 25.28 26.72
C LEU A 93 -1.36 26.39 27.22
N LYS A 94 -0.61 27.03 26.34
CA LYS A 94 0.23 28.18 26.69
C LYS A 94 -0.60 29.36 27.17
N ALA A 95 -1.75 29.64 26.56
CA ALA A 95 -2.66 30.69 27.01
C ALA A 95 -3.30 30.38 28.38
N GLU A 96 -3.70 29.12 28.58
CA GLU A 96 -4.23 28.64 29.87
C GLU A 96 -3.16 28.73 30.98
N LEU A 97 -1.93 28.32 30.68
CA LEU A 97 -0.78 28.41 31.58
C LEU A 97 -0.51 29.87 31.97
N ALA A 98 -0.48 30.76 30.98
CA ALA A 98 -0.27 32.21 31.26
C ALA A 98 -1.37 32.79 32.15
N THR A 99 -2.62 32.38 31.94
CA THR A 99 -3.74 32.80 32.80
C THR A 99 -3.59 32.26 34.22
N ALA A 100 -3.25 30.97 34.36
CA ALA A 100 -3.04 30.34 35.65
C ALA A 100 -1.85 30.94 36.41
N GLN A 101 -0.76 31.25 35.71
CA GLN A 101 0.40 31.95 36.27
C GLN A 101 0.03 33.37 36.77
N ALA A 102 -0.71 34.14 35.97
CA ALA A 102 -1.16 35.47 36.36
C ALA A 102 -2.08 35.45 37.60
N ASP A 103 -2.90 34.42 37.73
CA ASP A 103 -3.74 34.18 38.91
C ASP A 103 -2.89 33.88 40.15
N LEU A 104 -1.91 32.96 40.01
CA LEU A 104 -0.99 32.64 41.11
C LEU A 104 -0.17 33.86 41.54
N ASP A 105 0.32 34.66 40.58
CA ASP A 105 1.06 35.90 40.85
C ASP A 105 0.21 36.93 41.62
N ARG A 106 -1.07 37.07 41.25
CA ARG A 106 -1.99 37.96 41.99
C ARG A 106 -2.18 37.50 43.44
N ARG A 107 -2.35 36.20 43.67
CA ARG A 107 -2.48 35.60 45.00
C ARG A 107 -1.21 35.76 45.80
N ALA A 108 -0.03 35.49 45.24
CA ALA A 108 1.27 35.66 45.88
C ALA A 108 1.53 37.12 46.29
N ARG A 109 1.21 38.08 45.42
CA ARG A 109 1.31 39.54 45.76
C ARG A 109 0.35 39.91 46.88
N SER A 110 -0.90 39.45 46.86
CA SER A 110 -1.86 39.68 47.94
C SER A 110 -1.35 39.15 49.26
N ALA A 111 -0.86 37.91 49.30
CA ALA A 111 -0.28 37.32 50.50
C ALA A 111 0.95 38.08 51.03
N TYR A 112 1.81 38.56 50.12
CA TYR A 112 2.98 39.38 50.50
C TYR A 112 2.59 40.74 51.07
N ILE A 113 1.62 41.43 50.48
CA ILE A 113 1.18 42.76 50.93
C ILE A 113 0.46 42.65 52.27
N THR A 114 -0.36 41.63 52.49
CA THR A 114 -1.08 41.42 53.76
C THR A 114 -0.19 40.85 54.89
N GLY A 115 1.04 40.42 54.56
CA GLY A 115 2.03 39.92 55.54
C GLY A 115 1.74 38.53 56.07
N ALA A 116 2.78 37.74 56.42
CA ALA A 116 2.63 36.44 57.05
C ALA A 116 1.83 36.42 58.36
N PRO A 117 1.83 37.52 59.21
CA PRO A 117 0.93 37.59 60.34
C PRO A 117 -0.56 37.70 59.96
N GLY A 118 -0.89 38.07 58.73
CA GLY A 118 -2.27 38.17 58.25
C GLY A 118 -3.08 36.88 58.25
N PHE A 119 -2.44 35.74 58.26
CA PHE A 119 -3.15 34.43 58.35
C PHE A 119 -3.54 34.08 59.79
N LEU A 120 -2.76 34.49 60.81
CA LEU A 120 -3.06 34.22 62.19
C LEU A 120 -3.84 35.34 62.88
N GLY A 121 -3.68 36.57 62.40
CA GLY A 121 -4.40 37.76 62.94
C GLY A 121 -5.91 37.53 63.06
N PRO A 122 -6.60 37.16 61.99
CA PRO A 122 -8.05 36.89 62.06
C PRO A 122 -8.45 35.80 63.08
N ILE A 123 -7.59 34.83 63.36
CA ILE A 123 -7.86 33.72 64.29
C ILE A 123 -7.60 34.26 65.75
N LEU A 124 -6.54 35.05 65.90
CA LEU A 124 -6.17 35.61 67.20
C LEU A 124 -7.14 36.75 67.70
N ASP A 125 -7.77 37.45 66.72
CA ASP A 125 -8.77 38.50 66.99
C ASP A 125 -10.20 37.92 67.18
N ALA A 126 -10.35 36.60 67.34
CA ALA A 126 -11.64 35.95 67.51
C ALA A 126 -12.29 36.30 68.87
N VAL A 127 -13.57 36.71 68.83
CA VAL A 127 -14.32 37.17 69.99
C VAL A 127 -14.76 36.00 70.91
N ASN A 128 -14.82 34.77 70.36
CA ASN A 128 -15.20 33.57 71.11
C ASN A 128 -14.68 32.27 70.39
N PRO A 129 -14.70 31.16 71.04
CA PRO A 129 -14.20 29.90 70.46
C PRO A 129 -14.90 29.44 69.14
N ALA A 130 -16.18 29.72 68.97
CA ALA A 130 -16.93 29.40 67.77
C ALA A 130 -16.47 30.27 66.57
N ASP A 131 -16.25 31.57 66.79
CA ASP A 131 -15.69 32.50 65.85
C ASP A 131 -14.25 32.10 65.42
N ALA A 132 -13.42 31.70 66.41
CA ALA A 132 -12.08 31.21 66.12
C ALA A 132 -12.10 29.98 65.20
N VAL A 133 -13.00 29.03 65.43
CA VAL A 133 -13.17 27.84 64.55
C VAL A 133 -13.64 28.23 63.15
N GLN A 134 -14.57 29.18 63.02
CA GLN A 134 -15.04 29.66 61.72
C GLN A 134 -13.93 30.35 60.93
N ARG A 135 -13.15 31.21 61.57
CA ARG A 135 -12.02 31.95 60.96
C ARG A 135 -10.88 30.98 60.57
N SER A 136 -10.61 29.98 61.42
CA SER A 136 -9.65 28.90 61.07
C SER A 136 -10.06 28.14 59.83
N ARG A 137 -11.37 27.84 59.66
CA ARG A 137 -11.87 27.20 58.45
C ARG A 137 -11.71 28.08 57.21
N MET A 138 -11.94 29.39 57.32
CA MET A 138 -11.72 30.37 56.23
C MET A 138 -10.24 30.41 55.82
N VAL A 139 -9.31 30.48 56.76
CA VAL A 139 -7.85 30.45 56.51
C VAL A 139 -7.46 29.14 55.86
N GLY A 140 -7.96 27.99 56.34
CA GLY A 140 -7.74 26.69 55.73
C GLY A 140 -8.25 26.61 54.28
N GLY A 141 -9.40 27.24 54.00
CA GLY A 141 -9.96 27.34 52.63
C GLY A 141 -9.07 28.18 51.69
N VAL A 142 -8.50 29.27 52.17
CA VAL A 142 -7.56 30.09 51.37
C VAL A 142 -6.28 29.33 51.04
N LEU A 143 -5.69 28.68 52.05
CA LEU A 143 -4.47 27.85 51.84
C LEU A 143 -4.71 26.68 50.87
N ALA A 144 -5.87 26.03 50.97
CA ALA A 144 -6.24 24.97 50.05
C ALA A 144 -6.45 25.53 48.61
N ALA A 145 -7.03 26.69 48.46
CA ALA A 145 -7.19 27.33 47.15
C ALA A 145 -5.85 27.78 46.54
N ASP A 146 -4.89 28.19 47.34
CA ASP A 146 -3.55 28.57 46.89
C ASP A 146 -2.75 27.31 46.47
N ALA A 147 -2.83 26.22 47.24
CA ALA A 147 -2.24 24.93 46.85
C ALA A 147 -2.82 24.42 45.53
N ALA A 148 -4.15 24.47 45.36
CA ALA A 148 -4.82 24.08 44.10
C ALA A 148 -4.39 24.99 42.92
N ALA A 149 -4.11 26.27 43.15
CA ALA A 149 -3.60 27.16 42.10
C ALA A 149 -2.18 26.78 41.65
N VAL A 150 -1.31 26.39 42.58
CA VAL A 150 0.05 25.87 42.27
C VAL A 150 -0.04 24.57 41.50
N ASP A 151 -0.88 23.63 41.93
CA ASP A 151 -1.09 22.36 41.25
C ASP A 151 -1.61 22.54 39.82
N LYS A 152 -2.54 23.48 39.63
CA LYS A 152 -3.07 23.85 38.32
C LYS A 152 -1.98 24.36 37.37
N VAL A 153 -1.11 25.26 37.85
CA VAL A 153 0.03 25.77 37.05
C VAL A 153 1.00 24.66 36.72
N SER A 154 1.34 23.80 37.68
CA SER A 154 2.23 22.68 37.50
C SER A 154 1.68 21.67 36.48
N ALA A 155 0.40 21.30 36.61
CA ALA A 155 -0.27 20.38 35.67
C ALA A 155 -0.32 20.97 34.25
N ALA A 156 -0.71 22.26 34.10
CA ALA A 156 -0.76 22.92 32.78
C ALA A 156 0.63 23.01 32.13
N LYS A 157 1.67 23.30 32.92
CA LYS A 157 3.06 23.30 32.45
C LYS A 157 3.48 21.92 31.97
N GLY A 158 3.26 20.88 32.75
CA GLY A 158 3.61 19.50 32.38
C GLY A 158 2.88 19.01 31.12
N GLU A 159 1.60 19.37 30.95
CA GLU A 159 0.85 19.07 29.73
C GLU A 159 1.40 19.81 28.49
N ALA A 160 1.71 21.12 28.65
CA ALA A 160 2.30 21.90 27.55
C ALA A 160 3.65 21.35 27.13
N GLU A 161 4.49 20.93 28.07
CA GLU A 161 5.79 20.30 27.78
C GLU A 161 5.64 18.94 27.06
N ARG A 162 4.67 18.12 27.46
CA ARG A 162 4.35 16.85 26.77
C ARG A 162 3.92 17.08 25.33
N VAL A 163 2.95 17.98 25.12
CA VAL A 163 2.47 18.32 23.77
C VAL A 163 3.56 18.94 22.91
N ALA A 164 4.45 19.77 23.48
CA ALA A 164 5.59 20.31 22.76
C ALA A 164 6.59 19.23 22.33
N ALA A 165 6.85 18.25 23.16
CA ALA A 165 7.70 17.10 22.83
C ALA A 165 7.09 16.21 21.74
N GLU A 166 5.78 15.94 21.79
CA GLU A 166 5.05 15.21 20.76
C GLU A 166 5.08 15.94 19.42
N LEU A 167 4.83 17.24 19.43
CA LEU A 167 4.93 18.11 18.26
C LEU A 167 6.32 18.04 17.63
N GLY A 168 7.37 18.13 18.46
CA GLY A 168 8.75 18.02 17.99
C GLY A 168 9.04 16.72 17.26
N ARG A 169 8.57 15.58 17.82
CA ARG A 169 8.70 14.27 17.20
C ARG A 169 7.92 14.16 15.88
N ALA A 170 6.66 14.57 15.88
CA ALA A 170 5.80 14.53 14.69
C ALA A 170 6.36 15.41 13.55
N ALA A 171 6.85 16.60 13.86
CA ALA A 171 7.47 17.50 12.89
C ALA A 171 8.79 16.94 12.33
N ALA A 172 9.58 16.26 13.15
CA ALA A 172 10.81 15.59 12.70
C ALA A 172 10.48 14.42 11.75
N GLU A 173 9.50 13.59 12.10
CA GLU A 173 9.04 12.50 11.24
C GLU A 173 8.48 13.01 9.92
N GLN A 174 7.66 14.07 9.95
CA GLN A 174 7.14 14.69 8.73
C GLN A 174 8.28 15.16 7.80
N ARG A 175 9.29 15.83 8.35
CA ARG A 175 10.45 16.27 7.55
C ARG A 175 11.21 15.10 6.95
N ALA A 176 11.41 14.02 7.69
CA ALA A 176 12.04 12.81 7.19
C ALA A 176 11.23 12.18 6.04
N ARG A 177 9.91 12.14 6.14
CA ARG A 177 9.03 11.62 5.06
C ARG A 177 9.05 12.51 3.82
N VAL A 178 9.08 13.82 3.97
CA VAL A 178 9.23 14.75 2.83
C VAL A 178 10.58 14.55 2.14
N ALA A 179 11.66 14.38 2.90
CA ALA A 179 12.99 14.13 2.34
C ALA A 179 13.03 12.80 1.58
N ALA A 180 12.49 11.71 2.16
CA ALA A 180 12.39 10.41 1.49
C ALA A 180 11.59 10.51 0.18
N ALA A 181 10.41 11.13 0.21
CA ALA A 181 9.59 11.35 -0.98
C ALA A 181 10.33 12.15 -2.06
N THR A 182 11.15 13.13 -1.68
CA THR A 182 11.94 13.91 -2.63
C THR A 182 13.03 13.06 -3.31
N THR A 183 13.66 12.17 -2.55
CA THR A 183 14.67 11.23 -3.09
C THR A 183 14.04 10.24 -4.05
N GLU A 184 12.96 9.56 -3.62
CA GLU A 184 12.21 8.59 -4.42
C GLU A 184 11.70 9.22 -5.74
N ARG A 185 11.24 10.45 -5.69
CA ARG A 185 10.83 11.20 -6.88
C ARG A 185 11.99 11.43 -7.85
N ARG A 186 13.16 11.84 -7.38
CA ARG A 186 14.35 12.05 -8.23
C ARG A 186 14.81 10.76 -8.88
N GLU A 187 14.78 9.65 -8.15
CA GLU A 187 15.10 8.33 -8.66
C GLU A 187 14.13 7.93 -9.78
N LEU A 188 12.83 8.09 -9.57
CA LEU A 188 11.81 7.78 -10.56
C LEU A 188 11.98 8.64 -11.83
N GLU A 189 12.22 9.95 -11.67
CA GLU A 189 12.48 10.85 -12.80
C GLU A 189 13.77 10.47 -13.56
N ALA A 190 14.80 10.03 -12.87
CA ALA A 190 16.04 9.56 -13.49
C ALA A 190 15.83 8.27 -14.28
N MET A 191 15.15 7.28 -13.70
CA MET A 191 14.79 6.03 -14.39
C MET A 191 13.93 6.28 -15.62
N THR A 192 12.95 7.19 -15.52
CA THR A 192 12.09 7.54 -16.65
C THR A 192 12.92 8.12 -17.80
N ARG A 193 13.78 9.10 -17.52
CA ARG A 193 14.66 9.69 -18.56
C ARG A 193 15.61 8.67 -19.20
N GLN A 194 16.18 7.78 -18.39
CA GLN A 194 17.04 6.72 -18.89
C GLN A 194 16.28 5.78 -19.82
N LEU A 195 15.09 5.35 -19.42
CA LEU A 195 14.25 4.47 -20.23
C LEU A 195 13.83 5.13 -21.54
N GLU A 196 13.41 6.39 -21.50
CA GLU A 196 13.07 7.18 -22.71
C GLU A 196 14.26 7.29 -23.67
N ALA A 197 15.47 7.54 -23.16
CA ALA A 197 16.68 7.61 -23.96
C ALA A 197 17.02 6.26 -24.61
N GLU A 198 16.88 5.13 -23.87
CA GLU A 198 17.12 3.80 -24.42
C GLU A 198 16.09 3.43 -25.48
N LEU A 199 14.80 3.73 -25.26
CA LEU A 199 13.74 3.47 -26.24
C LEU A 199 13.92 4.33 -27.51
N ALA A 200 14.43 5.56 -27.38
CA ALA A 200 14.72 6.42 -28.51
C ALA A 200 15.90 5.91 -29.39
N GLN A 201 16.79 5.11 -28.81
CA GLN A 201 17.95 4.51 -29.52
C GLN A 201 17.64 3.09 -30.03
N ALA A 202 16.55 2.46 -29.59
CA ALA A 202 16.24 1.10 -29.99
C ALA A 202 15.76 1.04 -31.44
N ASP A 203 16.15 -0.05 -32.15
CA ASP A 203 15.72 -0.30 -33.51
C ASP A 203 14.17 -0.35 -33.59
N PRO A 204 13.55 0.44 -34.49
CA PRO A 204 12.10 0.41 -34.68
C PRO A 204 11.52 -0.96 -34.98
N ALA A 205 12.26 -1.83 -35.68
CA ALA A 205 11.82 -3.19 -35.95
C ALA A 205 11.82 -4.07 -34.69
N VAL A 206 12.81 -3.89 -33.82
CA VAL A 206 12.89 -4.55 -32.50
C VAL A 206 11.73 -4.08 -31.61
N LEU A 207 11.45 -2.78 -31.57
CA LEU A 207 10.31 -2.23 -30.82
C LEU A 207 8.97 -2.72 -31.34
N ALA A 208 8.81 -2.88 -32.65
CA ALA A 208 7.61 -3.48 -33.25
C ALA A 208 7.47 -4.96 -32.89
N ALA A 209 8.57 -5.72 -32.85
CA ALA A 209 8.59 -7.11 -32.43
C ALA A 209 8.23 -7.27 -30.93
N VAL A 210 8.72 -6.38 -30.07
CA VAL A 210 8.35 -6.33 -28.64
C VAL A 210 6.85 -6.12 -28.49
N ARG A 211 6.28 -5.09 -29.14
CA ARG A 211 4.83 -4.82 -29.09
C ARG A 211 3.99 -5.98 -29.57
N GLY A 212 4.34 -6.57 -30.72
CA GLY A 212 3.66 -7.75 -31.23
C GLY A 212 3.79 -8.98 -30.32
N GLY A 213 4.91 -9.12 -29.62
CA GLY A 213 5.12 -10.12 -28.57
C GLY A 213 4.18 -9.91 -27.37
N GLU A 214 4.07 -8.69 -26.87
CA GLU A 214 3.16 -8.35 -25.78
C GLU A 214 1.70 -8.63 -26.12
N GLU A 215 1.24 -8.26 -27.32
CA GLU A 215 -0.12 -8.52 -27.78
C GLU A 215 -0.44 -10.01 -27.83
N ARG A 216 0.49 -10.83 -28.37
CA ARG A 216 0.34 -12.31 -28.38
C ARG A 216 0.31 -12.90 -26.97
N ASN A 217 1.20 -12.43 -26.10
CA ASN A 217 1.26 -12.84 -24.70
C ASN A 217 -0.01 -12.47 -23.95
N GLU A 218 -0.57 -11.29 -24.20
CA GLU A 218 -1.81 -10.83 -23.60
C GLU A 218 -3.00 -11.69 -24.04
N ALA A 219 -3.11 -11.99 -25.33
CA ALA A 219 -4.12 -12.90 -25.86
C ALA A 219 -4.00 -14.30 -25.26
N GLY A 220 -2.78 -14.82 -25.15
CA GLY A 220 -2.49 -16.11 -24.51
C GLY A 220 -2.85 -16.13 -23.02
N ARG A 221 -2.53 -15.06 -22.28
CA ARG A 221 -2.91 -14.91 -20.86
C ARG A 221 -4.43 -14.93 -20.69
N ARG A 222 -5.15 -14.20 -21.53
CA ARG A 222 -6.60 -14.16 -21.51
C ARG A 222 -7.21 -15.54 -21.79
N GLY A 223 -6.75 -16.25 -22.81
CA GLY A 223 -7.21 -17.61 -23.11
C GLY A 223 -6.97 -18.59 -21.95
N ARG A 224 -5.82 -18.53 -21.29
CA ARG A 224 -5.53 -19.33 -20.09
C ARG A 224 -6.50 -19.04 -18.94
N TYR A 225 -6.83 -17.77 -18.69
CA TYR A 225 -7.81 -17.39 -17.67
C TYR A 225 -9.20 -17.96 -18.01
N GLU A 226 -9.66 -17.80 -19.24
CA GLU A 226 -10.97 -18.30 -19.68
C GLU A 226 -11.07 -19.84 -19.55
N ALA A 227 -10.02 -20.56 -19.97
CA ALA A 227 -9.95 -22.02 -19.82
C ALA A 227 -9.95 -22.44 -18.35
N TRP A 228 -9.20 -21.74 -17.49
CA TRP A 228 -9.14 -22.03 -16.06
C TRP A 228 -10.49 -21.77 -15.37
N VAL A 229 -11.14 -20.63 -15.62
CA VAL A 229 -12.48 -20.33 -15.07
C VAL A 229 -13.49 -21.38 -15.53
N ALA A 230 -13.46 -21.82 -16.76
CA ALA A 230 -14.31 -22.89 -17.26
C ALA A 230 -14.10 -24.23 -16.51
N SER A 231 -12.87 -24.51 -16.06
CA SER A 231 -12.53 -25.73 -15.31
C SER A 231 -12.95 -25.72 -13.84
N VAL A 232 -12.92 -24.54 -13.18
CA VAL A 232 -13.20 -24.42 -11.73
C VAL A 232 -14.61 -23.93 -11.40
N GLY A 233 -15.38 -23.50 -12.39
CA GLY A 233 -16.67 -22.81 -12.22
C GLY A 233 -16.48 -21.38 -11.74
N GLY A 234 -17.25 -20.45 -12.30
CA GLY A 234 -17.18 -19.03 -11.95
C GLY A 234 -18.05 -18.65 -10.76
N SER A 235 -18.17 -17.35 -10.52
CA SER A 235 -18.94 -16.70 -9.44
C SER A 235 -20.43 -17.06 -9.44
N ASP A 236 -20.75 -18.17 -8.80
CA ASP A 236 -22.09 -18.79 -8.82
C ASP A 236 -23.18 -17.91 -8.23
N GLY A 237 -24.07 -17.42 -9.08
CA GLY A 237 -25.27 -16.69 -8.70
C GLY A 237 -25.01 -15.35 -8.00
N MET A 238 -23.82 -14.79 -8.18
CA MET A 238 -23.47 -13.45 -7.68
C MET A 238 -23.26 -12.48 -8.86
N SER A 239 -23.66 -11.23 -8.69
CA SER A 239 -23.41 -10.14 -9.64
C SER A 239 -22.75 -8.95 -8.94
N ALA A 240 -22.03 -8.16 -9.72
CA ALA A 240 -21.45 -6.92 -9.22
C ALA A 240 -22.54 -5.93 -8.77
N GLY A 241 -22.32 -5.27 -7.65
CA GLY A 241 -23.23 -4.22 -7.18
C GLY A 241 -23.24 -3.01 -8.13
N ALA A 242 -24.33 -2.27 -8.16
CA ALA A 242 -24.51 -1.13 -9.08
C ALA A 242 -23.38 -0.08 -8.97
N ARG A 243 -22.89 0.21 -7.75
CA ARG A 243 -21.78 1.13 -7.55
C ARG A 243 -20.46 0.59 -8.09
N ALA A 244 -20.22 -0.73 -8.00
CA ALA A 244 -19.05 -1.36 -8.59
C ALA A 244 -19.07 -1.24 -10.13
N LEU A 245 -20.25 -1.47 -10.75
CA LEU A 245 -20.43 -1.28 -12.19
C LEU A 245 -20.26 0.17 -12.61
N ALA A 246 -20.76 1.13 -11.83
CA ALA A 246 -20.54 2.56 -12.08
C ALA A 246 -19.04 2.92 -12.03
N ALA A 247 -18.28 2.38 -11.07
CA ALA A 247 -16.84 2.56 -11.00
C ALA A 247 -16.12 1.97 -12.24
N VAL A 248 -16.52 0.77 -12.68
CA VAL A 248 -16.01 0.15 -13.91
C VAL A 248 -16.29 1.03 -15.13
N GLN A 249 -17.51 1.49 -15.31
CA GLN A 249 -17.89 2.35 -16.44
C GLN A 249 -17.07 3.63 -16.43
N TRP A 250 -16.90 4.23 -15.25
CA TRP A 250 -16.10 5.45 -15.10
C TRP A 250 -14.63 5.22 -15.47
N ALA A 251 -14.01 4.14 -15.00
CA ALA A 251 -12.62 3.81 -15.32
C ALA A 251 -12.43 3.48 -16.80
N MET A 252 -13.35 2.72 -17.39
CA MET A 252 -13.34 2.39 -18.82
C MET A 252 -13.45 3.62 -19.74
N ALA A 253 -14.19 4.64 -19.33
CA ALA A 253 -14.28 5.91 -20.06
C ALA A 253 -12.98 6.73 -20.03
N ARG A 254 -11.97 6.35 -19.21
CA ARG A 254 -10.64 7.01 -19.11
C ARG A 254 -9.56 6.27 -19.89
N ARG A 255 -9.87 5.24 -20.63
CA ARG A 255 -8.90 4.59 -21.53
C ARG A 255 -8.32 5.60 -22.50
N GLY A 256 -7.00 5.49 -22.74
CA GLY A 256 -6.24 6.46 -23.53
C GLY A 256 -5.74 7.67 -22.73
N THR A 257 -6.20 7.88 -21.47
CA THR A 257 -5.63 8.92 -20.61
C THR A 257 -4.20 8.53 -20.21
N PRO A 258 -3.22 9.44 -20.32
CA PRO A 258 -1.83 9.13 -19.99
C PRO A 258 -1.65 8.65 -18.55
N TYR A 259 -0.73 7.70 -18.36
CA TYR A 259 -0.20 7.43 -17.02
C TYR A 259 0.49 8.69 -16.50
N ARG A 260 0.18 9.05 -15.29
CA ARG A 260 0.91 10.09 -14.54
C ARG A 260 1.15 9.60 -13.14
N TRP A 261 2.39 9.52 -12.78
CA TRP A 261 2.79 9.23 -11.42
C TRP A 261 2.14 10.22 -10.43
N GLY A 262 1.60 9.72 -9.30
CA GLY A 262 0.85 10.53 -8.32
C GLY A 262 -0.51 11.02 -8.84
N GLY A 263 -0.87 10.71 -10.08
CA GLY A 263 -2.07 11.18 -10.75
C GLY A 263 -3.34 10.48 -10.25
N ALA A 264 -4.39 11.28 -10.00
CA ALA A 264 -5.73 10.81 -9.68
C ALA A 264 -6.79 11.54 -10.54
N GLY A 265 -6.37 11.98 -11.74
CA GLY A 265 -7.19 12.65 -12.76
C GLY A 265 -7.25 14.18 -12.61
N PRO A 266 -7.89 14.87 -13.59
CA PRO A 266 -8.44 14.31 -14.83
C PRO A 266 -7.38 14.07 -15.93
N SER A 267 -6.22 14.75 -15.88
CA SER A 267 -5.21 14.79 -16.97
C SER A 267 -4.26 13.59 -16.98
N GLY A 268 -4.33 12.69 -15.99
CA GLY A 268 -3.53 11.49 -15.88
C GLY A 268 -3.79 10.73 -14.61
N PHE A 269 -3.48 9.44 -14.61
CA PHE A 269 -3.68 8.54 -13.48
C PHE A 269 -2.47 7.64 -13.28
N ASP A 270 -2.15 7.32 -12.03
CA ASP A 270 -1.42 6.10 -11.72
C ASP A 270 -2.40 4.96 -11.41
N CYS A 271 -1.88 3.76 -11.13
CA CYS A 271 -2.70 2.56 -10.94
C CYS A 271 -3.73 2.72 -9.81
N SER A 272 -3.28 3.12 -8.63
CA SER A 272 -4.12 3.28 -7.43
C SER A 272 -4.96 4.56 -7.47
N GLY A 273 -4.48 5.60 -8.16
CA GLY A 273 -5.23 6.83 -8.40
C GLY A 273 -6.41 6.64 -9.33
N LEU A 274 -6.29 5.80 -10.36
CA LEU A 274 -7.39 5.44 -11.25
C LEU A 274 -8.50 4.71 -10.48
N THR A 275 -8.15 3.68 -9.72
CA THR A 275 -9.12 2.89 -8.94
C THR A 275 -9.80 3.75 -7.86
N MET A 276 -9.01 4.59 -7.15
CA MET A 276 -9.55 5.52 -6.16
C MET A 276 -10.52 6.53 -6.79
N ALA A 277 -10.17 7.12 -7.93
CA ALA A 277 -11.01 8.10 -8.60
C ALA A 277 -12.29 7.46 -9.15
N ALA A 278 -12.22 6.23 -9.67
CA ALA A 278 -13.37 5.48 -10.14
C ALA A 278 -14.36 5.18 -9.02
N TYR A 279 -13.87 4.68 -7.89
CA TYR A 279 -14.74 4.42 -6.75
C TYR A 279 -15.30 5.70 -6.11
N ARG A 280 -14.50 6.77 -6.04
CA ARG A 280 -14.98 8.08 -5.60
C ARG A 280 -16.11 8.61 -6.49
N ALA A 281 -16.02 8.44 -7.81
CA ALA A 281 -17.08 8.81 -8.74
C ALA A 281 -18.35 7.98 -8.54
N ALA A 282 -18.23 6.75 -8.04
CA ALA A 282 -19.34 5.89 -7.65
C ALA A 282 -19.84 6.13 -6.20
N GLY A 283 -19.32 7.16 -5.51
CA GLY A 283 -19.68 7.50 -4.13
C GLY A 283 -19.06 6.60 -3.06
N ILE A 284 -17.93 5.95 -3.36
CA ILE A 284 -17.20 5.06 -2.46
C ILE A 284 -15.78 5.60 -2.24
N GLY A 285 -15.42 5.83 -0.98
CA GLY A 285 -14.06 6.18 -0.60
C GLY A 285 -13.19 4.95 -0.42
N ILE A 286 -12.07 4.88 -1.14
CA ILE A 286 -11.02 3.89 -0.91
C ILE A 286 -9.67 4.62 -0.74
N PRO A 287 -8.67 4.01 -0.08
CA PRO A 287 -7.37 4.63 0.14
C PRO A 287 -6.64 5.02 -1.16
N ARG A 288 -5.65 5.94 -1.02
CA ARG A 288 -4.86 6.43 -2.16
C ARG A 288 -3.87 5.39 -2.69
N VAL A 289 -3.24 4.63 -1.82
CA VAL A 289 -2.12 3.72 -2.13
C VAL A 289 -2.64 2.31 -2.36
N SER A 290 -2.09 1.59 -3.33
CA SER A 290 -2.54 0.23 -3.70
C SER A 290 -2.49 -0.74 -2.52
N ARG A 291 -1.43 -0.71 -1.72
CA ARG A 291 -1.29 -1.54 -0.52
C ARG A 291 -2.42 -1.30 0.49
N ASP A 292 -2.80 -0.04 0.71
CA ASP A 292 -3.90 0.32 1.61
C ASP A 292 -5.25 -0.05 1.00
N GLN A 293 -5.40 0.03 -0.33
CA GLN A 293 -6.59 -0.42 -1.06
C GLN A 293 -6.83 -1.92 -0.91
N PHE A 294 -5.78 -2.71 -0.72
CA PHE A 294 -5.91 -4.13 -0.42
C PHE A 294 -6.67 -4.38 0.90
N GLY A 295 -6.76 -3.40 1.79
CA GLY A 295 -7.60 -3.39 2.99
C GLY A 295 -9.03 -2.85 2.80
N ALA A 296 -9.39 -2.38 1.61
CA ALA A 296 -10.62 -1.60 1.40
C ALA A 296 -11.89 -2.45 1.18
N GLY A 297 -11.84 -3.77 1.37
CA GLY A 297 -13.01 -4.62 1.17
C GLY A 297 -12.80 -6.09 1.53
N ALA A 298 -13.78 -6.92 1.18
CA ALA A 298 -13.72 -8.36 1.40
C ALA A 298 -12.67 -9.02 0.47
N ARG A 299 -11.89 -9.97 0.99
CA ARG A 299 -10.98 -10.80 0.19
C ARG A 299 -11.77 -11.71 -0.73
N ILE A 300 -11.38 -11.76 -2.00
CA ILE A 300 -12.05 -12.54 -3.04
C ILE A 300 -11.07 -13.54 -3.63
N ALA A 301 -11.52 -14.79 -3.78
CA ALA A 301 -10.77 -15.79 -4.52
C ALA A 301 -10.71 -15.41 -6.01
N PHE A 302 -9.60 -15.75 -6.68
CA PHE A 302 -9.39 -15.40 -8.08
C PHE A 302 -10.50 -15.89 -9.03
N ALA A 303 -11.10 -17.07 -8.71
CA ALA A 303 -12.21 -17.64 -9.46
C ALA A 303 -13.55 -16.88 -9.26
N ASP A 304 -13.68 -16.08 -8.19
CA ASP A 304 -14.91 -15.40 -7.81
C ASP A 304 -14.93 -13.92 -8.20
N LEU A 305 -14.00 -13.50 -9.05
CA LEU A 305 -13.89 -12.12 -9.50
C LEU A 305 -15.18 -11.65 -10.19
N LEU A 306 -15.67 -10.51 -9.75
CA LEU A 306 -16.79 -9.78 -10.37
C LEU A 306 -16.33 -8.38 -10.82
N PRO A 307 -16.94 -7.81 -11.87
CA PRO A 307 -16.63 -6.45 -12.29
C PRO A 307 -16.63 -5.46 -11.13
N GLY A 308 -15.56 -4.68 -11.01
CA GLY A 308 -15.30 -3.77 -9.91
C GLY A 308 -14.35 -4.31 -8.84
N ASP A 309 -14.11 -5.63 -8.76
CA ASP A 309 -13.09 -6.15 -7.84
C ASP A 309 -11.72 -5.58 -8.19
N LEU A 310 -10.94 -5.26 -7.17
CA LEU A 310 -9.57 -4.81 -7.32
C LEU A 310 -8.63 -6.01 -7.26
N VAL A 311 -7.76 -6.13 -8.26
CA VAL A 311 -6.74 -7.18 -8.38
C VAL A 311 -5.36 -6.58 -8.17
N PHE A 312 -4.55 -7.23 -7.33
CA PHE A 312 -3.28 -6.69 -6.85
C PHE A 312 -2.11 -7.56 -7.25
N TYR A 313 -1.00 -6.91 -7.62
CA TYR A 313 0.23 -7.55 -8.06
C TYR A 313 1.42 -7.10 -7.23
N GLY A 314 2.35 -8.04 -6.99
CA GLY A 314 3.54 -7.90 -6.17
C GLY A 314 4.50 -9.04 -6.42
N SER A 315 5.15 -9.56 -5.38
CA SER A 315 6.08 -10.69 -5.49
C SER A 315 5.42 -12.07 -5.35
N GLY A 316 4.09 -12.13 -5.22
CA GLY A 316 3.35 -13.40 -5.18
C GLY A 316 2.23 -13.44 -4.14
N PRO A 317 1.48 -14.56 -4.08
CA PRO A 317 0.28 -14.70 -3.27
C PRO A 317 0.48 -14.35 -1.80
N GLY A 318 -0.43 -13.52 -1.25
CA GLY A 318 -0.45 -13.14 0.16
C GLY A 318 0.63 -12.18 0.62
N ASN A 319 1.64 -11.85 -0.19
CA ASN A 319 2.69 -10.89 0.19
C ASN A 319 2.21 -9.43 0.00
N VAL A 320 1.40 -8.97 0.94
CA VAL A 320 0.79 -7.63 0.93
C VAL A 320 1.86 -6.51 0.91
N ALA A 321 2.98 -6.72 1.60
CA ALA A 321 4.06 -5.74 1.67
C ALA A 321 4.70 -5.47 0.29
N SER A 322 4.63 -6.43 -0.63
CA SER A 322 5.20 -6.34 -1.97
C SER A 322 4.27 -5.69 -3.01
N ILE A 323 3.02 -5.39 -2.66
CA ILE A 323 2.06 -4.79 -3.60
C ILE A 323 2.63 -3.49 -4.16
N HIS A 324 2.69 -3.43 -5.49
CA HIS A 324 3.15 -2.26 -6.24
C HIS A 324 2.19 -1.89 -7.39
N HIS A 325 1.23 -2.77 -7.71
CA HIS A 325 0.27 -2.49 -8.78
C HIS A 325 -1.14 -2.94 -8.41
N VAL A 326 -2.14 -2.25 -8.98
CA VAL A 326 -3.56 -2.57 -8.86
C VAL A 326 -4.28 -2.31 -10.18
N GLY A 327 -5.22 -3.20 -10.52
CA GLY A 327 -6.18 -3.02 -11.59
C GLY A 327 -7.60 -3.27 -11.11
N MET A 328 -8.60 -2.78 -11.85
CA MET A 328 -10.00 -3.04 -11.60
C MET A 328 -10.51 -4.09 -12.59
N TYR A 329 -10.99 -5.21 -12.07
CA TYR A 329 -11.56 -6.26 -12.90
C TYR A 329 -12.82 -5.79 -13.62
N ILE A 330 -12.93 -6.08 -14.92
CA ILE A 330 -14.04 -5.66 -15.77
C ILE A 330 -14.83 -6.83 -16.39
N GLY A 331 -14.47 -8.07 -16.00
CA GLY A 331 -15.06 -9.28 -16.56
C GLY A 331 -14.19 -9.93 -17.64
N ARG A 332 -14.48 -11.19 -17.97
CA ARG A 332 -13.82 -11.97 -19.04
C ARG A 332 -12.29 -12.02 -18.92
N GLY A 333 -11.76 -12.12 -17.71
CA GLY A 333 -10.32 -12.16 -17.47
C GLY A 333 -9.57 -10.87 -17.73
N LEU A 334 -10.26 -9.75 -17.83
CA LEU A 334 -9.68 -8.45 -18.11
C LEU A 334 -9.81 -7.52 -16.90
N MET A 335 -8.84 -6.65 -16.75
CA MET A 335 -8.87 -5.49 -15.87
C MET A 335 -8.65 -4.20 -16.66
N VAL A 336 -9.13 -3.08 -16.14
CA VAL A 336 -8.69 -1.74 -16.54
C VAL A 336 -7.67 -1.23 -15.52
N HIS A 337 -6.57 -0.68 -16.02
CA HIS A 337 -5.48 -0.18 -15.18
C HIS A 337 -4.73 0.97 -15.86
N ALA A 338 -3.95 1.73 -15.08
CA ALA A 338 -2.92 2.63 -15.56
C ALA A 338 -1.57 1.94 -15.29
N PRO A 339 -0.86 1.44 -16.32
CA PRO A 339 0.24 0.50 -16.12
C PRO A 339 1.52 1.16 -15.61
N HIS A 340 2.13 2.08 -16.35
CA HIS A 340 3.42 2.71 -16.02
C HIS A 340 3.63 4.01 -16.80
N SER A 341 4.69 4.76 -16.46
CA SER A 341 5.10 5.95 -17.21
C SER A 341 5.34 5.64 -18.69
N GLY A 342 4.86 6.52 -19.55
CA GLY A 342 4.94 6.35 -21.01
C GLY A 342 3.77 5.57 -21.62
N ASP A 343 2.89 4.98 -20.81
CA ASP A 343 1.69 4.26 -21.26
C ASP A 343 0.41 5.04 -20.90
N VAL A 344 -0.72 4.49 -21.28
CA VAL A 344 -2.04 5.08 -21.05
C VAL A 344 -2.93 4.12 -20.26
N VAL A 345 -4.01 4.63 -19.68
CA VAL A 345 -5.07 3.76 -19.13
C VAL A 345 -5.57 2.84 -20.22
N ARG A 346 -5.47 1.54 -19.98
CA ARG A 346 -5.86 0.49 -20.94
C ARG A 346 -6.39 -0.76 -20.25
N THR A 347 -6.83 -1.72 -21.03
CA THR A 347 -7.23 -3.04 -20.54
C THR A 347 -6.08 -4.02 -20.68
N ALA A 348 -5.99 -4.96 -19.72
CA ALA A 348 -5.02 -6.05 -19.72
C ALA A 348 -5.61 -7.28 -19.05
N SER A 349 -5.00 -8.46 -19.28
CA SER A 349 -5.40 -9.70 -18.63
C SER A 349 -5.10 -9.63 -17.13
N VAL A 350 -5.99 -10.19 -16.32
CA VAL A 350 -5.72 -10.43 -14.89
C VAL A 350 -4.79 -11.62 -14.65
N TRP A 351 -4.55 -12.46 -15.67
CA TRP A 351 -3.67 -13.62 -15.59
C TRP A 351 -2.21 -13.20 -15.83
N ARG A 352 -1.62 -12.57 -14.80
CA ARG A 352 -0.25 -12.06 -14.81
C ARG A 352 0.55 -12.68 -13.67
N SER A 353 1.89 -12.71 -13.83
CA SER A 353 2.81 -13.06 -12.75
C SER A 353 2.68 -12.05 -11.59
N GLY A 354 3.02 -12.51 -10.40
CA GLY A 354 3.02 -11.63 -9.22
C GLY A 354 1.63 -11.35 -8.63
N TYR A 355 0.58 -12.08 -8.99
CA TYR A 355 -0.72 -11.94 -8.35
C TYR A 355 -0.62 -12.13 -6.83
N VAL A 356 -1.09 -11.15 -6.07
CA VAL A 356 -1.08 -11.16 -4.58
C VAL A 356 -2.44 -11.55 -4.03
N GLY A 357 -3.51 -11.06 -4.63
CA GLY A 357 -4.88 -11.29 -4.19
C GLY A 357 -5.85 -10.28 -4.80
N ALA A 358 -7.12 -10.43 -4.44
CA ALA A 358 -8.16 -9.50 -4.85
C ALA A 358 -9.06 -9.08 -3.68
N VAL A 359 -9.65 -7.90 -3.79
CA VAL A 359 -10.66 -7.42 -2.83
C VAL A 359 -11.88 -6.86 -3.55
N ARG A 360 -13.01 -6.94 -2.86
CA ARG A 360 -14.31 -6.39 -3.29
C ARG A 360 -14.70 -5.23 -2.39
N PRO A 361 -14.51 -3.97 -2.82
CA PRO A 361 -14.84 -2.80 -2.02
C PRO A 361 -16.35 -2.61 -1.80
N VAL A 362 -17.17 -3.12 -2.71
CA VAL A 362 -18.63 -3.03 -2.66
C VAL A 362 -19.23 -4.43 -2.61
N PRO A 363 -20.10 -4.75 -1.65
CA PRO A 363 -20.75 -6.05 -1.60
C PRO A 363 -21.43 -6.42 -2.92
N ALA A 364 -21.28 -7.69 -3.32
CA ALA A 364 -21.97 -8.24 -4.47
C ALA A 364 -23.44 -8.51 -4.14
N THR A 365 -24.28 -8.47 -5.16
CA THR A 365 -25.69 -8.83 -5.05
C THR A 365 -25.89 -10.30 -5.41
N ARG A 366 -26.63 -11.04 -4.60
CA ARG A 366 -26.98 -12.42 -4.91
C ARG A 366 -28.10 -12.45 -5.95
N THR A 367 -27.85 -13.17 -7.06
CA THR A 367 -28.83 -13.29 -8.18
C THR A 367 -29.30 -14.73 -8.41
N GLY A 368 -28.76 -15.71 -7.65
CA GLY A 368 -29.11 -17.12 -7.77
C GLY A 368 -28.88 -17.94 -6.50
N PRO A 369 -29.32 -19.21 -6.45
CA PRO A 369 -29.12 -20.07 -5.30
C PRO A 369 -27.63 -20.40 -5.08
N PRO A 370 -27.20 -20.63 -3.82
CA PRO A 370 -25.81 -20.93 -3.51
C PRO A 370 -25.42 -22.32 -4.05
N ARG A 371 -24.34 -22.40 -4.82
CA ARG A 371 -23.71 -23.68 -5.21
C ARG A 371 -22.60 -24.05 -4.23
N ARG A 372 -22.45 -25.33 -3.96
CA ARG A 372 -21.33 -25.89 -3.18
C ARG A 372 -20.09 -25.93 -4.08
N LYS A 373 -19.05 -25.19 -3.70
CA LYS A 373 -17.86 -24.97 -4.52
C LYS A 373 -16.73 -25.93 -4.18
N PRO A 374 -16.07 -26.57 -5.15
CA PRO A 374 -14.76 -27.18 -4.95
C PRO A 374 -13.70 -26.10 -4.63
N ALA A 375 -12.69 -26.42 -3.84
CA ALA A 375 -11.58 -25.50 -3.62
C ALA A 375 -10.86 -25.23 -4.95
N PRO A 376 -10.63 -23.94 -5.32
CA PRO A 376 -9.96 -23.62 -6.57
C PRO A 376 -8.45 -23.92 -6.46
N PRO A 377 -7.79 -24.33 -7.55
CA PRO A 377 -6.35 -24.30 -7.64
C PRO A 377 -5.83 -22.86 -7.59
N ASP A 378 -4.67 -22.68 -7.01
CA ASP A 378 -4.03 -21.35 -6.91
C ASP A 378 -3.74 -20.76 -8.30
N PRO A 379 -3.82 -19.40 -8.44
CA PRO A 379 -3.41 -18.74 -9.67
C PRO A 379 -1.91 -18.96 -9.94
N PRO A 380 -1.45 -18.87 -11.21
CA PRO A 380 -0.07 -19.19 -11.55
C PRO A 380 0.91 -18.31 -10.78
N THR A 381 1.60 -18.94 -9.84
CA THR A 381 2.83 -18.39 -9.28
C THR A 381 3.90 -18.51 -10.34
N GLY A 382 4.21 -17.41 -11.01
CA GLY A 382 5.22 -17.42 -12.06
C GLY A 382 6.58 -17.82 -11.51
N THR A 383 6.97 -19.03 -11.81
CA THR A 383 8.34 -19.45 -12.17
C THR A 383 8.25 -20.92 -12.57
N THR A 384 8.23 -21.21 -13.85
CA THR A 384 8.63 -22.55 -14.33
C THR A 384 10.13 -22.67 -14.11
N ARG A 385 10.51 -23.11 -12.93
CA ARG A 385 11.82 -23.73 -12.72
C ARG A 385 11.74 -25.12 -13.39
N PRO A 386 12.68 -25.47 -14.27
CA PRO A 386 12.70 -26.82 -14.85
C PRO A 386 12.80 -27.87 -13.73
N PRO A 387 12.21 -29.07 -13.92
CA PRO A 387 12.23 -30.11 -12.89
C PRO A 387 13.67 -30.46 -12.58
N VAL A 388 14.04 -30.36 -11.32
CA VAL A 388 15.28 -30.89 -10.78
C VAL A 388 15.12 -32.41 -10.83
N THR A 389 15.91 -33.08 -11.67
CA THR A 389 16.05 -34.51 -11.66
C THR A 389 16.47 -34.96 -10.29
N THR A 390 15.57 -35.61 -9.58
CA THR A 390 15.88 -36.27 -8.29
C THR A 390 16.76 -37.46 -8.54
N GLN A 391 18.01 -37.41 -8.13
CA GLN A 391 18.85 -38.58 -7.95
C GLN A 391 18.23 -39.49 -6.87
N PRO A 392 18.30 -40.82 -7.02
CA PRO A 392 17.76 -41.75 -6.03
C PRO A 392 18.60 -41.71 -4.74
N SER A 393 17.91 -41.56 -3.62
CA SER A 393 18.49 -41.61 -2.27
C SER A 393 18.99 -43.03 -1.97
N VAL A 394 20.26 -43.14 -1.65
CA VAL A 394 20.85 -44.36 -1.09
C VAL A 394 20.45 -44.44 0.39
N THR A 395 19.70 -45.48 0.70
CA THR A 395 19.32 -45.86 2.08
C THR A 395 20.51 -46.57 2.73
N THR A 396 20.96 -46.08 3.87
CA THR A 396 21.53 -46.92 4.92
C THR A 396 21.31 -46.30 6.28
N GLN A 397 20.51 -46.98 7.07
CA GLN A 397 20.40 -46.80 8.53
C GLN A 397 21.05 -47.99 9.21
N PRO A 398 21.46 -47.90 10.50
CA PRO A 398 20.60 -48.42 11.55
C PRO A 398 20.54 -47.57 12.85
N PRO A 399 19.70 -47.94 13.84
CA PRO A 399 19.18 -47.09 14.88
C PRO A 399 20.00 -47.11 16.17
N VAL A 400 19.97 -45.96 16.89
CA VAL A 400 20.43 -45.93 18.32
C VAL A 400 19.36 -45.31 19.21
N THR A 401 19.09 -46.05 20.21
CA THR A 401 18.25 -46.12 21.37
C THR A 401 18.15 -44.82 22.21
N THR A 402 16.95 -44.65 22.72
CA THR A 402 16.42 -43.81 23.82
C THR A 402 17.28 -43.65 25.07
N GLN A 403 17.28 -42.45 25.68
CA GLN A 403 16.95 -42.24 27.09
C GLN A 403 16.79 -40.75 27.47
N PRO A 404 16.03 -40.41 28.53
CA PRO A 404 15.37 -39.12 28.75
C PRO A 404 16.03 -38.18 29.77
N GLY A 405 15.71 -36.89 29.65
CA GLY A 405 15.68 -35.76 30.57
C GLY A 405 16.66 -35.64 31.77
N PRO A 406 16.82 -34.48 32.36
CA PRO A 406 15.76 -33.57 32.85
C PRO A 406 16.05 -32.04 32.69
N SER A 407 15.02 -31.26 32.85
CA SER A 407 15.06 -29.83 33.26
C SER A 407 15.60 -29.72 34.72
N PRO A 408 16.10 -28.60 35.24
CA PRO A 408 15.43 -27.28 35.24
C PRO A 408 16.36 -26.04 35.23
N SER A 409 15.72 -24.87 35.21
CA SER A 409 16.24 -23.51 35.50
C SER A 409 16.97 -23.40 36.86
N PRO A 410 17.77 -22.33 37.13
CA PRO A 410 17.29 -20.96 37.22
C PRO A 410 18.32 -19.85 36.88
N THR A 411 17.79 -18.63 36.80
CA THR A 411 18.47 -17.32 36.86
C THR A 411 19.39 -17.18 38.10
N PRO A 412 20.50 -16.38 38.02
CA PRO A 412 20.46 -15.10 38.74
C PRO A 412 21.19 -13.92 38.07
N THR A 413 20.56 -12.75 38.20
CA THR A 413 21.04 -11.43 38.66
C THR A 413 22.54 -11.29 38.96
N THR A 414 23.19 -10.30 38.38
CA THR A 414 23.98 -9.25 39.06
C THR A 414 24.59 -8.22 38.09
N THR A 415 24.34 -6.96 38.40
CA THR A 415 25.04 -5.71 38.10
C THR A 415 26.27 -5.59 39.03
N PRO A 416 27.18 -4.59 38.94
CA PRO A 416 27.74 -3.73 37.86
C PRO A 416 29.27 -3.63 37.87
N ALA A 417 29.87 -2.95 36.92
CA ALA A 417 31.13 -2.26 37.14
C ALA A 417 31.34 -1.10 36.18
N GLN A 418 31.58 0.06 36.76
CA GLN A 418 32.01 1.30 36.15
C GLN A 418 33.43 1.18 35.57
N THR A 419 33.74 1.90 34.52
CA THR A 419 35.08 2.49 34.38
C THR A 419 34.95 3.79 33.56
N THR A 420 35.27 4.86 34.22
CA THR A 420 35.62 6.18 33.78
C THR A 420 36.79 6.19 32.81
N THR A 421 36.76 7.03 31.78
CA THR A 421 37.94 7.73 31.31
C THR A 421 37.59 9.05 30.63
N THR A 422 38.22 10.04 31.14
CA THR A 422 38.29 11.48 30.91
C THR A 422 38.98 11.81 29.59
N SER A 423 38.71 12.98 29.07
CA SER A 423 39.54 13.94 28.30
C SER A 423 38.90 14.36 26.99
N THR A 424 38.94 15.55 26.48
CA THR A 424 39.49 16.87 26.85
C THR A 424 38.85 17.88 25.91
N THR A 425 38.52 19.01 26.45
CA THR A 425 38.07 20.25 25.84
C THR A 425 39.04 20.77 24.78
N THR A 426 38.51 21.25 23.64
CA THR A 426 39.17 22.33 22.91
C THR A 426 38.13 23.29 22.36
N THR A 427 38.12 24.44 22.96
CA THR A 427 37.44 25.67 22.57
C THR A 427 38.11 26.26 21.36
N THR A 428 37.38 26.61 20.31
CA THR A 428 37.84 27.58 19.33
C THR A 428 36.72 28.57 19.02
N VAL A 429 37.13 29.80 19.17
CA VAL A 429 36.42 31.08 19.13
C VAL A 429 35.87 31.40 17.73
N ALA A 430 34.67 31.93 17.67
CA ALA A 430 34.11 32.59 16.49
C ALA A 430 34.74 33.98 16.22
N PRO A 431 34.65 34.49 15.00
CA PRO A 431 34.40 35.89 14.81
C PRO A 431 33.04 36.20 14.15
N GLY A 432 32.46 37.26 14.66
CA GLY A 432 31.14 37.77 14.31
C GLY A 432 31.12 38.63 13.03
N PRO A 433 30.07 39.43 12.82
CA PRO A 433 29.39 39.55 11.55
C PRO A 433 29.75 40.81 10.75
N ALA A 434 29.61 40.75 9.44
CA ALA A 434 29.61 41.95 8.61
C ALA A 434 28.41 41.98 7.63
N GLY A 435 27.61 42.99 7.76
CA GLY A 435 27.16 43.91 6.71
C GLY A 435 26.09 43.40 5.75
N SER A 436 24.86 43.78 5.99
CA SER A 436 23.80 43.89 4.99
C SER A 436 24.04 45.04 4.01
N PRO A 437 23.62 44.96 2.75
CA PRO A 437 23.20 46.12 2.00
C PRO A 437 21.70 46.11 1.70
N THR A 438 21.11 47.23 1.88
CA THR A 438 19.77 47.70 1.53
C THR A 438 19.49 47.70 0.02
N PRO A 439 18.23 47.55 -0.43
CA PRO A 439 17.86 47.72 -1.82
C PRO A 439 17.47 49.15 -2.13
N SER A 440 17.87 49.66 -3.30
CA SER A 440 17.38 50.88 -3.91
C SER A 440 16.34 50.61 -4.98
N PRO A 441 15.40 51.57 -5.23
CA PRO A 441 14.21 51.33 -6.04
C PRO A 441 14.41 51.62 -7.52
N SER A 442 13.46 51.06 -8.28
CA SER A 442 13.24 51.18 -9.75
C SER A 442 13.11 52.62 -10.28
N PRO A 443 13.20 52.74 -11.61
CA PRO A 443 12.10 53.42 -12.26
C PRO A 443 11.14 52.48 -13.00
#